data_a782fe6d72aae6959dbb0823b5fc69b1
#
_entry.id   a782fe6d72aae6959dbb0823b5fc69b1
#
_cell.length_a   1.000
_cell.length_b   1.000
_cell.length_c   1.000
_cell.angle_alpha   90.00
_cell.angle_beta   90.00
_cell.angle_gamma   90.00
#
_symmetry.space_group_name_H-M   'P 1'
#
loop_
_entity.id
_entity.type
_entity.pdbx_description
1 polymer ?
#
loop_
_entity_poly.entity_id
_entity_poly.type
_entity_poly.pdbx_seq_one_letter_code
_entity_poly.pdbx_strand_id
1 'polypeptide(L)'
;MTDGRLRVVLVDDHAMVRSGVRAEIGNDVDIVGEAGDVDEAVRVVLATRPDVVLLDVHLPGGDGRAVLEGCAEQVPETRFLALSVSDAPEDVVQIVRAGARGYVTKSISGEDLIDAVVRVNEGDAVFSPQLAGFVLDAFSGRTDPATTDAELDLLTPREQEVLQLIARGYLYKEIARRLGISVKTVETHVSSVLRKLQLSSRHELTAWAMGRKLI
;
A
#
# COMPACT_ATOMS: atom_id res chain seq x y z
N MET A 1 -3.64 24.33 29.58
CA MET A 1 -3.77 22.91 30.02
C MET A 1 -4.30 22.19 28.80
N THR A 2 -3.45 21.57 28.03
CA THR A 2 -3.85 20.70 26.92
C THR A 2 -4.59 19.52 27.54
N ASP A 3 -5.86 19.41 27.21
CA ASP A 3 -6.67 18.21 27.46
C ASP A 3 -5.87 17.06 26.85
N GLY A 4 -5.51 16.03 27.58
CA GLY A 4 -4.53 15.00 27.18
C GLY A 4 -4.92 14.13 25.96
N ARG A 5 -5.60 14.73 24.98
CA ARG A 5 -5.97 14.12 23.71
C ARG A 5 -4.77 14.09 22.75
N LEU A 6 -4.64 13.00 22.01
CA LEU A 6 -3.61 12.87 20.99
C LEU A 6 -3.82 13.88 19.86
N ARG A 7 -2.74 14.53 19.46
CA ARG A 7 -2.70 15.51 18.38
C ARG A 7 -2.49 14.79 17.05
N VAL A 8 -3.46 14.89 16.16
CA VAL A 8 -3.48 14.13 14.90
C VAL A 8 -3.50 15.08 13.71
N VAL A 9 -2.73 14.76 12.65
CA VAL A 9 -2.82 15.38 11.33
C VAL A 9 -3.44 14.39 10.36
N LEU A 10 -4.38 14.87 9.53
CA LEU A 10 -5.02 14.09 8.47
C LEU A 10 -4.40 14.43 7.11
N VAL A 11 -3.85 13.46 6.41
CA VAL A 11 -3.27 13.64 5.09
C VAL A 11 -3.97 12.72 4.09
N ASP A 12 -4.75 13.31 3.18
CA ASP A 12 -5.54 12.60 2.16
C ASP A 12 -5.94 13.62 1.08
N ASP A 13 -5.85 13.29 -0.19
CA ASP A 13 -6.22 14.20 -1.27
C ASP A 13 -7.74 14.38 -1.42
N HIS A 14 -8.52 13.45 -0.86
CA HIS A 14 -9.98 13.48 -0.90
C HIS A 14 -10.57 14.23 0.31
N ALA A 15 -11.04 15.45 0.11
CA ALA A 15 -11.64 16.26 1.19
C ALA A 15 -12.82 15.56 1.89
N MET A 16 -13.59 14.74 1.16
CA MET A 16 -14.69 13.96 1.76
C MET A 16 -14.19 12.91 2.75
N VAL A 17 -13.03 12.28 2.46
CA VAL A 17 -12.42 11.30 3.37
C VAL A 17 -11.94 12.02 4.63
N ARG A 18 -11.23 13.15 4.49
CA ARG A 18 -10.80 13.94 5.67
C ARG A 18 -11.98 14.38 6.53
N SER A 19 -13.06 14.85 5.89
CA SER A 19 -14.30 15.24 6.61
C SER A 19 -14.95 14.06 7.32
N GLY A 20 -14.98 12.88 6.70
CA GLY A 20 -15.50 11.66 7.30
C GLY A 20 -14.67 11.22 8.50
N VAL A 21 -13.35 11.13 8.35
CA VAL A 21 -12.44 10.78 9.45
C VAL A 21 -12.57 11.79 10.60
N ARG A 22 -12.62 13.09 10.31
CA ARG A 22 -12.84 14.13 11.35
C ARG A 22 -14.17 13.94 12.08
N ALA A 23 -15.23 13.57 11.38
CA ALA A 23 -16.53 13.35 12.02
C ALA A 23 -16.53 12.11 12.92
N GLU A 24 -15.81 11.06 12.53
CA GLU A 24 -15.72 9.80 13.28
C GLU A 24 -14.85 9.92 14.54
N ILE A 25 -13.67 10.53 14.45
CA ILE A 25 -12.68 10.49 15.55
C ILE A 25 -12.42 11.84 16.22
N GLY A 26 -12.96 12.96 15.70
CA GLY A 26 -12.63 14.31 16.17
C GLY A 26 -13.11 14.64 17.59
N ASN A 27 -13.94 13.79 18.20
CA ASN A 27 -14.32 13.92 19.62
C ASN A 27 -13.29 13.30 20.56
N ASP A 28 -12.47 12.36 20.07
CA ASP A 28 -11.56 11.54 20.87
C ASP A 28 -10.11 11.99 20.73
N VAL A 29 -9.78 12.61 19.58
CA VAL A 29 -8.45 13.17 19.28
C VAL A 29 -8.53 14.65 18.93
N ASP A 30 -7.40 15.36 19.02
CA ASP A 30 -7.28 16.77 18.59
C ASP A 30 -6.69 16.83 17.16
N ILE A 31 -7.55 17.10 16.16
CA ILE A 31 -7.11 17.23 14.78
C ILE A 31 -6.49 18.62 14.58
N VAL A 32 -5.16 18.66 14.62
CA VAL A 32 -4.36 19.90 14.60
C VAL A 32 -3.99 20.38 13.21
N GLY A 33 -4.28 19.60 12.18
CA GLY A 33 -4.03 19.99 10.78
C GLY A 33 -4.56 18.99 9.77
N GLU A 34 -4.69 19.47 8.53
CA GLU A 34 -5.07 18.66 7.37
C GLU A 34 -4.18 19.04 6.17
N ALA A 35 -3.97 18.09 5.25
CA ALA A 35 -3.25 18.33 4.01
C ALA A 35 -3.80 17.44 2.88
N GLY A 36 -3.73 17.93 1.65
CA GLY A 36 -4.21 17.23 0.47
C GLY A 36 -3.12 16.81 -0.52
N ASP A 37 -1.88 17.19 -0.30
CA ASP A 37 -0.73 16.81 -1.11
C ASP A 37 0.55 16.67 -0.28
N VAL A 38 1.62 16.19 -0.90
CA VAL A 38 2.90 15.90 -0.22
C VAL A 38 3.52 17.18 0.38
N ASP A 39 3.59 18.27 -0.38
CA ASP A 39 4.25 19.51 0.05
C ASP A 39 3.49 20.17 1.21
N GLU A 40 2.17 20.16 1.13
CA GLU A 40 1.30 20.65 2.19
C GLU A 40 1.44 19.77 3.46
N ALA A 41 1.43 18.46 3.29
CA ALA A 41 1.57 17.50 4.38
C ALA A 41 2.87 17.71 5.16
N VAL A 42 4.00 17.79 4.48
CA VAL A 42 5.30 18.05 5.13
C VAL A 42 5.26 19.39 5.89
N ARG A 43 4.76 20.46 5.28
CA ARG A 43 4.66 21.78 5.95
C ARG A 43 3.79 21.73 7.21
N VAL A 44 2.62 21.09 7.12
CA VAL A 44 1.67 20.99 8.24
C VAL A 44 2.24 20.14 9.37
N VAL A 45 2.82 18.99 9.06
CA VAL A 45 3.42 18.10 10.07
C VAL A 45 4.58 18.78 10.80
N LEU A 46 5.48 19.44 10.07
CA LEU A 46 6.60 20.15 10.67
C LEU A 46 6.16 21.33 11.54
N ALA A 47 5.12 22.05 11.13
CA ALA A 47 4.59 23.20 11.88
C ALA A 47 3.82 22.79 13.13
N THR A 48 3.03 21.72 13.06
CA THR A 48 2.14 21.30 14.15
C THR A 48 2.78 20.31 15.10
N ARG A 49 3.78 19.54 14.65
CA ARG A 49 4.42 18.45 15.41
C ARG A 49 3.39 17.56 16.09
N PRO A 50 2.57 16.83 15.33
CA PRO A 50 1.53 15.98 15.88
C PRO A 50 2.11 14.72 16.53
N ASP A 51 1.32 14.07 17.37
CA ASP A 51 1.66 12.76 17.93
C ASP A 51 1.54 11.69 16.84
N VAL A 52 0.44 11.74 16.06
CA VAL A 52 0.17 10.78 14.98
C VAL A 52 -0.24 11.49 13.70
N VAL A 53 0.22 10.99 12.56
CA VAL A 53 -0.24 11.36 11.21
C VAL A 53 -1.02 10.21 10.62
N LEU A 54 -2.29 10.43 10.28
CA LEU A 54 -3.06 9.54 9.42
C LEU A 54 -2.74 9.89 7.97
N LEU A 55 -2.08 8.99 7.27
CA LEU A 55 -1.43 9.25 5.99
C LEU A 55 -2.00 8.38 4.88
N ASP A 56 -2.63 9.00 3.87
CA ASP A 56 -2.93 8.28 2.64
C ASP A 56 -1.63 7.86 1.94
N VAL A 57 -1.64 6.63 1.42
CA VAL A 57 -0.51 6.08 0.67
C VAL A 57 -0.38 6.74 -0.70
N HIS A 58 -1.49 7.13 -1.31
CA HIS A 58 -1.53 7.70 -2.65
C HIS A 58 -1.90 9.19 -2.61
N LEU A 59 -0.91 10.06 -2.88
CA LEU A 59 -1.08 11.50 -2.82
C LEU A 59 -0.64 12.17 -4.13
N PRO A 60 -1.28 13.27 -4.54
CA PRO A 60 -0.78 14.13 -5.60
C PRO A 60 0.62 14.68 -5.28
N GLY A 61 1.48 14.70 -6.29
CA GLY A 61 2.85 15.19 -6.16
C GLY A 61 3.86 14.15 -5.65
N GLY A 62 3.40 12.92 -5.39
CA GLY A 62 4.25 11.82 -4.93
C GLY A 62 3.44 10.69 -4.32
N ASP A 63 3.97 10.11 -3.26
CA ASP A 63 3.29 9.09 -2.45
C ASP A 63 3.47 9.40 -0.95
N GLY A 64 2.77 8.66 -0.10
CA GLY A 64 2.88 8.81 1.35
C GLY A 64 4.31 8.62 1.87
N ARG A 65 5.15 7.88 1.15
CA ARG A 65 6.57 7.71 1.49
C ARG A 65 7.33 9.03 1.44
N ALA A 66 7.06 9.89 0.44
CA ALA A 66 7.70 11.19 0.33
C ALA A 66 7.39 12.10 1.55
N VAL A 67 6.19 11.99 2.12
CA VAL A 67 5.83 12.70 3.36
C VAL A 67 6.66 12.18 4.54
N LEU A 68 6.77 10.86 4.69
CA LEU A 68 7.58 10.22 5.74
C LEU A 68 9.04 10.65 5.64
N GLU A 69 9.64 10.53 4.46
CA GLU A 69 11.03 10.91 4.20
C GLU A 69 11.29 12.41 4.49
N GLY A 70 10.33 13.28 4.10
CA GLY A 70 10.42 14.72 4.34
C GLY A 70 10.27 15.14 5.81
N CYS A 71 9.72 14.26 6.65
CA CYS A 71 9.46 14.55 8.07
C CYS A 71 10.44 13.86 9.02
N ALA A 72 11.02 12.71 8.63
CA ALA A 72 11.71 11.76 9.51
C ALA A 72 12.77 12.39 10.42
N GLU A 73 13.62 13.28 9.89
CA GLU A 73 14.71 13.89 10.65
C GLU A 73 14.26 15.01 11.60
N GLN A 74 13.16 15.68 11.26
CA GLN A 74 12.74 16.92 11.93
C GLN A 74 11.71 16.67 13.03
N VAL A 75 10.92 15.58 12.92
CA VAL A 75 9.88 15.20 13.89
C VAL A 75 9.97 13.69 14.24
N PRO A 76 11.07 13.23 14.84
CA PRO A 76 11.32 11.81 15.10
C PRO A 76 10.31 11.18 16.08
N GLU A 77 9.61 12.00 16.88
CA GLU A 77 8.59 11.53 17.83
C GLU A 77 7.23 11.31 17.17
N THR A 78 6.96 11.94 16.02
CA THR A 78 5.71 11.78 15.29
C THR A 78 5.61 10.37 14.72
N ARG A 79 4.48 9.71 14.91
CA ARG A 79 4.18 8.38 14.37
C ARG A 79 3.29 8.48 13.15
N PHE A 80 3.49 7.57 12.19
CA PHE A 80 2.70 7.56 10.97
C PHE A 80 1.89 6.26 10.88
N LEU A 81 0.58 6.41 10.73
CA LEU A 81 -0.38 5.33 10.46
C LEU A 81 -0.90 5.50 9.04
N ALA A 82 -0.56 4.58 8.15
CA ALA A 82 -1.04 4.60 6.78
C ALA A 82 -2.53 4.23 6.72
N LEU A 83 -3.29 4.99 5.93
CA LEU A 83 -4.73 4.81 5.70
C LEU A 83 -4.98 4.70 4.20
N SER A 84 -5.35 3.54 3.66
CA SER A 84 -5.45 3.28 2.22
C SER A 84 -6.73 2.56 1.83
N VAL A 85 -7.15 2.69 0.59
CA VAL A 85 -8.24 1.88 0.01
C VAL A 85 -7.76 0.48 -0.41
N SER A 86 -6.46 0.31 -0.62
CA SER A 86 -5.81 -0.94 -1.06
C SER A 86 -5.13 -1.63 0.11
N ASP A 87 -5.11 -2.96 0.09
CA ASP A 87 -4.35 -3.82 0.97
C ASP A 87 -3.23 -4.55 0.20
N ALA A 88 -2.79 -3.99 -0.93
CA ALA A 88 -1.74 -4.56 -1.75
C ALA A 88 -0.43 -4.69 -0.96
N PRO A 89 0.18 -5.89 -0.92
CA PRO A 89 1.39 -6.13 -0.13
C PRO A 89 2.55 -5.18 -0.45
N GLU A 90 2.66 -4.77 -1.72
CA GLU A 90 3.71 -3.87 -2.18
C GLU A 90 3.60 -2.48 -1.53
N ASP A 91 2.39 -1.92 -1.46
CA ASP A 91 2.12 -0.63 -0.83
C ASP A 91 2.44 -0.67 0.66
N VAL A 92 2.01 -1.76 1.33
CA VAL A 92 2.26 -1.98 2.76
C VAL A 92 3.76 -2.04 3.05
N VAL A 93 4.50 -2.86 2.31
CA VAL A 93 5.95 -3.03 2.52
C VAL A 93 6.71 -1.73 2.27
N GLN A 94 6.35 -0.98 1.22
CA GLN A 94 7.01 0.28 0.88
C GLN A 94 6.81 1.34 1.98
N ILE A 95 5.58 1.53 2.45
CA ILE A 95 5.27 2.56 3.44
C ILE A 95 5.86 2.22 4.82
N VAL A 96 5.87 0.93 5.18
CA VAL A 96 6.50 0.46 6.44
C VAL A 96 8.02 0.62 6.38
N ARG A 97 8.67 0.33 5.25
CA ARG A 97 10.10 0.60 5.07
C ARG A 97 10.46 2.08 5.16
N ALA A 98 9.55 2.96 4.75
CA ALA A 98 9.71 4.40 4.90
C ALA A 98 9.52 4.89 6.35
N GLY A 99 9.02 4.04 7.25
CA GLY A 99 8.91 4.33 8.68
C GLY A 99 7.49 4.39 9.25
N ALA A 100 6.46 4.06 8.47
CA ALA A 100 5.11 3.94 9.01
C ALA A 100 5.05 2.83 10.06
N ARG A 101 4.34 3.08 11.16
CA ARG A 101 4.17 2.14 12.28
C ARG A 101 2.94 1.28 12.15
N GLY A 102 2.08 1.58 11.20
CA GLY A 102 0.89 0.77 10.97
C GLY A 102 0.29 1.03 9.59
N TYR A 103 -0.62 0.14 9.22
CA TYR A 103 -1.38 0.22 7.99
C TYR A 103 -2.79 -0.29 8.21
N VAL A 104 -3.78 0.54 7.92
CA VAL A 104 -5.19 0.20 8.01
C VAL A 104 -5.91 0.59 6.71
N THR A 105 -6.99 -0.11 6.40
CA THR A 105 -7.80 0.22 5.23
C THR A 105 -8.84 1.30 5.58
N LYS A 106 -9.21 2.14 4.60
CA LYS A 106 -10.24 3.19 4.75
C LYS A 106 -11.65 2.63 5.05
N SER A 107 -11.80 1.32 5.12
CA SER A 107 -13.02 0.63 5.57
C SER A 107 -13.04 0.36 7.09
N ILE A 108 -12.01 0.76 7.82
CA ILE A 108 -11.93 0.65 9.28
C ILE A 108 -13.06 1.44 9.95
N SER A 109 -13.59 0.95 11.07
CA SER A 109 -14.56 1.72 11.86
C SER A 109 -13.88 2.86 12.61
N GLY A 110 -14.64 3.90 13.00
CA GLY A 110 -14.11 5.01 13.79
C GLY A 110 -13.51 4.55 15.13
N GLU A 111 -14.18 3.60 15.82
CA GLU A 111 -13.70 3.03 17.09
C GLU A 111 -12.37 2.30 16.91
N ASP A 112 -12.26 1.43 15.90
CA ASP A 112 -11.02 0.70 15.61
C ASP A 112 -9.89 1.66 15.16
N LEU A 113 -10.24 2.76 14.46
CA LEU A 113 -9.26 3.77 14.05
C LEU A 113 -8.71 4.54 15.25
N ILE A 114 -9.55 4.86 16.25
CA ILE A 114 -9.11 5.49 17.50
C ILE A 114 -8.14 4.54 18.23
N ASP A 115 -8.50 3.26 18.39
CA ASP A 115 -7.62 2.24 18.99
C ASP A 115 -6.28 2.16 18.23
N ALA A 116 -6.33 2.14 16.91
CA ALA A 116 -5.12 2.12 16.08
C ALA A 116 -4.24 3.34 16.29
N VAL A 117 -4.82 4.56 16.40
CA VAL A 117 -4.08 5.80 16.67
C VAL A 117 -3.40 5.75 18.04
N VAL A 118 -4.12 5.32 19.08
CA VAL A 118 -3.57 5.19 20.44
C VAL A 118 -2.40 4.21 20.45
N ARG A 119 -2.57 3.03 19.91
CA ARG A 119 -1.54 1.99 19.90
C ARG A 119 -0.30 2.39 19.10
N VAL A 120 -0.49 3.04 17.94
CA VAL A 120 0.64 3.55 17.14
C VAL A 120 1.41 4.62 17.91
N ASN A 121 0.71 5.50 18.64
CA ASN A 121 1.35 6.50 19.51
C ASN A 121 2.16 5.86 20.65
N GLU A 122 1.67 4.76 21.22
CA GLU A 122 2.38 3.99 22.26
C GLU A 122 3.59 3.22 21.72
N GLY A 123 3.75 3.17 20.39
CA GLY A 123 4.87 2.52 19.70
C GLY A 123 4.58 1.13 19.17
N ASP A 124 3.33 0.66 19.31
CA ASP A 124 2.88 -0.59 18.74
C ASP A 124 2.87 -0.54 17.21
N ALA A 125 3.03 -1.71 16.59
CA ALA A 125 2.80 -1.90 15.18
C ALA A 125 1.34 -2.34 14.95
N VAL A 126 0.59 -1.59 14.11
CA VAL A 126 -0.83 -1.86 13.86
C VAL A 126 -1.04 -2.33 12.42
N PHE A 127 -1.42 -3.59 12.26
CA PHE A 127 -1.72 -4.23 10.98
C PHE A 127 -2.89 -5.19 11.14
N SER A 128 -3.66 -5.41 10.06
CA SER A 128 -4.53 -6.59 10.03
C SER A 128 -3.70 -7.88 10.08
N PRO A 129 -4.25 -9.00 10.55
CA PRO A 129 -3.51 -10.28 10.61
C PRO A 129 -2.91 -10.71 9.26
N GLN A 130 -3.60 -10.42 8.15
CA GLN A 130 -3.11 -10.71 6.81
C GLN A 130 -1.89 -9.86 6.45
N LEU A 131 -1.95 -8.55 6.73
CA LEU A 131 -0.87 -7.62 6.42
C LEU A 131 0.35 -7.86 7.31
N ALA A 132 0.16 -8.25 8.57
CA ALA A 132 1.25 -8.60 9.47
C ALA A 132 2.12 -9.74 8.92
N GLY A 133 1.53 -10.74 8.26
CA GLY A 133 2.25 -11.81 7.59
C GLY A 133 3.18 -11.27 6.49
N PHE A 134 2.69 -10.44 5.59
CA PHE A 134 3.49 -9.83 4.53
C PHE A 134 4.63 -8.95 5.06
N VAL A 135 4.36 -8.18 6.11
CA VAL A 135 5.39 -7.35 6.77
C VAL A 135 6.49 -8.24 7.36
N LEU A 136 6.12 -9.27 8.11
CA LEU A 136 7.09 -10.21 8.70
C LEU A 136 7.94 -10.92 7.63
N ASP A 137 7.33 -11.38 6.55
CA ASP A 137 8.04 -12.03 5.45
C ASP A 137 9.01 -11.06 4.76
N ALA A 138 8.60 -9.83 4.50
CA ALA A 138 9.42 -8.81 3.86
C ALA A 138 10.62 -8.34 4.72
N PHE A 139 10.51 -8.39 6.05
CA PHE A 139 11.57 -7.95 6.98
C PHE A 139 12.40 -9.08 7.58
N SER A 140 11.92 -10.33 7.53
CA SER A 140 12.69 -11.49 8.02
C SER A 140 13.88 -11.87 7.14
N GLY A 141 14.11 -11.15 6.06
CA GLY A 141 15.11 -11.52 5.04
C GLY A 141 14.75 -12.82 4.30
N ARG A 142 13.57 -13.34 4.56
CA ARG A 142 12.95 -14.46 3.85
C ARG A 142 12.20 -13.94 2.62
N THR A 143 12.89 -13.18 1.76
CA THR A 143 12.65 -13.36 0.33
C THR A 143 13.24 -14.73 0.02
N ASP A 144 12.46 -15.74 0.32
CA ASP A 144 12.79 -17.09 -0.10
C ASP A 144 12.81 -17.04 -1.64
N PRO A 145 13.96 -17.29 -2.29
CA PRO A 145 13.95 -17.49 -3.75
C PRO A 145 12.95 -18.59 -4.13
N ALA A 146 12.59 -19.44 -3.16
CA ALA A 146 11.61 -20.51 -3.28
C ALA A 146 10.16 -20.04 -3.45
N THR A 147 9.74 -18.85 -2.91
CA THR A 147 8.37 -18.36 -3.12
C THR A 147 8.16 -17.80 -4.52
N THR A 148 9.21 -17.25 -5.14
CA THR A 148 9.15 -16.77 -6.52
C THR A 148 9.05 -17.94 -7.51
N ASP A 149 9.72 -19.05 -7.20
CA ASP A 149 9.63 -20.27 -8.01
C ASP A 149 8.32 -21.04 -7.77
N ALA A 150 7.82 -21.11 -6.55
CA ALA A 150 6.59 -21.87 -6.24
C ALA A 150 5.34 -21.32 -6.94
N GLU A 151 5.19 -20.02 -7.09
CA GLU A 151 4.08 -19.43 -7.86
C GLU A 151 4.25 -19.61 -9.37
N LEU A 152 5.48 -19.55 -9.87
CA LEU A 152 5.79 -19.86 -11.26
C LEU A 152 5.61 -21.36 -11.57
N ASP A 153 5.89 -22.24 -10.62
CA ASP A 153 5.69 -23.69 -10.73
C ASP A 153 4.21 -24.09 -10.80
N LEU A 154 3.29 -23.22 -10.35
CA LEU A 154 1.86 -23.39 -10.59
C LEU A 154 1.48 -23.21 -12.05
N LEU A 155 2.31 -22.51 -12.83
CA LEU A 155 2.06 -22.22 -14.23
C LEU A 155 2.66 -23.29 -15.12
N THR A 156 1.89 -23.72 -16.11
CA THR A 156 2.43 -24.56 -17.18
C THR A 156 3.48 -23.80 -18.00
N PRO A 157 4.41 -24.47 -18.69
CA PRO A 157 5.40 -23.80 -19.54
C PRO A 157 4.77 -22.82 -20.53
N ARG A 158 3.58 -23.16 -21.05
CA ARG A 158 2.85 -22.29 -21.98
C ARG A 158 2.25 -21.06 -21.34
N GLU A 159 1.78 -21.17 -20.10
CA GLU A 159 1.30 -20.04 -19.29
C GLU A 159 2.45 -19.11 -18.91
N GLN A 160 3.64 -19.64 -18.61
CA GLN A 160 4.85 -18.85 -18.34
C GLN A 160 5.31 -18.07 -19.59
N GLU A 161 5.30 -18.68 -20.78
CA GLU A 161 5.61 -17.98 -22.04
C GLU A 161 4.64 -16.82 -22.30
N VAL A 162 3.34 -17.03 -22.08
CA VAL A 162 2.32 -15.99 -22.23
C VAL A 162 2.53 -14.88 -21.21
N LEU A 163 2.79 -15.21 -19.95
CA LEU A 163 3.08 -14.26 -18.87
C LEU A 163 4.28 -13.37 -19.23
N GLN A 164 5.40 -13.95 -19.67
CA GLN A 164 6.60 -13.21 -20.06
C GLN A 164 6.34 -12.20 -21.19
N LEU A 165 5.52 -12.57 -22.17
CA LEU A 165 5.18 -11.70 -23.29
C LEU A 165 4.24 -10.56 -22.86
N ILE A 166 3.33 -10.82 -21.91
CA ILE A 166 2.48 -9.78 -21.32
C ILE A 166 3.33 -8.80 -20.52
N ALA A 167 4.24 -9.29 -19.69
CA ALA A 167 5.17 -8.48 -18.93
C ALA A 167 5.96 -7.51 -19.82
N ARG A 168 6.40 -7.96 -20.99
CA ARG A 168 7.08 -7.13 -22.01
C ARG A 168 6.16 -6.17 -22.77
N GLY A 169 4.85 -6.10 -22.43
CA GLY A 169 3.89 -5.18 -23.01
C GLY A 169 3.24 -5.61 -24.32
N TYR A 170 3.48 -6.83 -24.82
CA TYR A 170 2.90 -7.31 -26.08
C TYR A 170 1.38 -7.43 -25.99
N LEU A 171 0.69 -7.00 -27.07
CA LEU A 171 -0.75 -7.18 -27.22
C LEU A 171 -1.11 -8.65 -27.51
N TYR A 172 -2.31 -9.09 -27.16
CA TYR A 172 -2.75 -10.48 -27.37
C TYR A 172 -2.62 -10.95 -28.82
N LYS A 173 -2.85 -10.06 -29.78
CA LYS A 173 -2.66 -10.38 -31.24
C LYS A 173 -1.19 -10.64 -31.57
N GLU A 174 -0.27 -9.94 -30.93
CA GLU A 174 1.16 -10.11 -31.13
C GLU A 174 1.66 -11.38 -30.44
N ILE A 175 1.16 -11.67 -29.24
CA ILE A 175 1.42 -12.92 -28.51
C ILE A 175 0.93 -14.11 -29.32
N ALA A 176 -0.30 -14.05 -29.82
CA ALA A 176 -0.89 -15.09 -30.66
C ALA A 176 -0.02 -15.41 -31.89
N ARG A 177 0.45 -14.35 -32.58
CA ARG A 177 1.34 -14.48 -33.73
C ARG A 177 2.69 -15.11 -33.39
N ARG A 178 3.31 -14.64 -32.27
CA ARG A 178 4.61 -15.15 -31.83
C ARG A 178 4.57 -16.60 -31.40
N LEU A 179 3.49 -16.98 -30.74
CA LEU A 179 3.32 -18.33 -30.20
C LEU A 179 2.61 -19.33 -31.16
N GLY A 180 2.18 -18.87 -32.34
CA GLY A 180 1.50 -19.71 -33.34
C GLY A 180 0.13 -20.23 -32.88
N ILE A 181 -0.60 -19.44 -32.05
CA ILE A 181 -1.91 -19.82 -31.49
C ILE A 181 -2.98 -18.77 -31.79
N SER A 182 -4.24 -19.07 -31.52
CA SER A 182 -5.32 -18.10 -31.67
C SER A 182 -5.31 -17.07 -30.54
N VAL A 183 -5.85 -15.85 -30.82
CA VAL A 183 -6.04 -14.82 -29.77
C VAL A 183 -6.90 -15.36 -28.65
N LYS A 184 -7.93 -16.15 -28.95
CA LYS A 184 -8.80 -16.78 -27.95
C LYS A 184 -8.04 -17.76 -27.06
N THR A 185 -7.04 -18.45 -27.60
CA THR A 185 -6.17 -19.35 -26.84
C THR A 185 -5.28 -18.53 -25.88
N VAL A 186 -4.77 -17.36 -26.31
CA VAL A 186 -4.03 -16.42 -25.43
C VAL A 186 -4.92 -15.94 -24.27
N GLU A 187 -6.17 -15.54 -24.56
CA GLU A 187 -7.13 -15.13 -23.54
C GLU A 187 -7.40 -16.24 -22.52
N THR A 188 -7.51 -17.48 -22.98
CA THR A 188 -7.68 -18.64 -22.10
C THR A 188 -6.47 -18.82 -21.18
N HIS A 189 -5.25 -18.74 -21.71
CA HIS A 189 -4.04 -18.82 -20.90
C HIS A 189 -3.94 -17.67 -19.89
N VAL A 190 -4.24 -16.42 -20.30
CA VAL A 190 -4.26 -15.27 -19.40
C VAL A 190 -5.26 -15.46 -18.27
N SER A 191 -6.48 -15.89 -18.56
CA SER A 191 -7.49 -16.16 -17.54
C SER A 191 -7.06 -17.26 -16.56
N SER A 192 -6.36 -18.28 -17.07
CA SER A 192 -5.81 -19.35 -16.21
C SER A 192 -4.68 -18.83 -15.32
N VAL A 193 -3.77 -18.01 -15.85
CA VAL A 193 -2.68 -17.39 -15.09
C VAL A 193 -3.23 -16.48 -14.01
N LEU A 194 -4.16 -15.57 -14.35
CA LEU A 194 -4.81 -14.68 -13.38
C LEU A 194 -5.44 -15.47 -12.23
N ARG A 195 -6.17 -16.54 -12.55
CA ARG A 195 -6.78 -17.39 -11.52
C ARG A 195 -5.74 -18.09 -10.64
N LYS A 196 -4.66 -18.62 -11.23
CA LYS A 196 -3.61 -19.36 -10.50
C LYS A 196 -2.77 -18.45 -9.60
N LEU A 197 -2.51 -17.22 -10.06
CA LEU A 197 -1.79 -16.19 -9.30
C LEU A 197 -2.73 -15.31 -8.45
N GLN A 198 -4.04 -15.62 -8.43
CA GLN A 198 -5.08 -14.87 -7.71
C GLN A 198 -5.14 -13.37 -8.05
N LEU A 199 -4.84 -13.03 -9.31
CA LEU A 199 -4.88 -11.66 -9.83
C LEU A 199 -6.19 -11.42 -10.58
N SER A 200 -6.69 -10.17 -10.57
CA SER A 200 -7.99 -9.80 -11.11
C SER A 200 -7.90 -9.15 -12.49
N SER A 201 -6.75 -8.63 -12.87
CA SER A 201 -6.59 -7.87 -14.12
C SER A 201 -5.24 -8.12 -14.81
N ARG A 202 -5.22 -7.83 -16.13
CA ARG A 202 -3.97 -7.82 -16.91
C ARG A 202 -2.96 -6.80 -16.35
N HIS A 203 -3.44 -5.70 -15.82
CA HIS A 203 -2.58 -4.66 -15.25
C HIS A 203 -1.85 -5.17 -14.03
N GLU A 204 -2.56 -5.82 -13.13
CA GLU A 204 -1.98 -6.50 -11.96
C GLU A 204 -0.98 -7.58 -12.37
N LEU A 205 -1.29 -8.35 -13.41
CA LEU A 205 -0.40 -9.37 -13.96
C LEU A 205 0.92 -8.77 -14.48
N THR A 206 0.84 -7.62 -15.14
CA THR A 206 2.03 -6.90 -15.63
C THR A 206 2.85 -6.36 -14.45
N ALA A 207 2.23 -5.75 -13.47
CA ALA A 207 2.89 -5.24 -12.27
C ALA A 207 3.54 -6.39 -11.47
N TRP A 208 2.82 -7.50 -11.30
CA TRP A 208 3.33 -8.72 -10.66
C TRP A 208 4.59 -9.27 -11.34
N ALA A 209 4.60 -9.34 -12.67
CA ALA A 209 5.73 -9.84 -13.43
C ALA A 209 6.94 -8.88 -13.43
N MET A 210 6.69 -7.56 -13.42
CA MET A 210 7.74 -6.53 -13.29
C MET A 210 8.42 -6.60 -11.92
N GLY A 211 7.64 -6.74 -10.85
CA GLY A 211 8.17 -6.85 -9.49
C GLY A 211 9.11 -8.04 -9.29
N ARG A 212 8.95 -9.11 -10.07
CA ARG A 212 9.77 -10.34 -10.04
C ARG A 212 10.91 -10.40 -11.05
N LYS A 213 11.18 -9.31 -11.78
CA LYS A 213 12.26 -9.24 -12.81
C LYS A 213 12.16 -10.35 -13.85
N LEU A 214 10.96 -10.74 -14.24
CA LEU A 214 10.71 -11.73 -15.30
C LEU A 214 10.91 -11.17 -16.73
N ILE A 215 11.49 -9.98 -16.81
CA ILE A 215 11.76 -9.25 -18.05
C ILE A 215 13.28 -9.09 -18.21
#